data_520e752daa03a1314259413c481dbd46
#
_entry.id   520e752daa03a1314259413c481dbd46
#
_cell.length_a   1.000
_cell.length_b   1.000
_cell.length_c   1.000
_cell.angle_alpha   90.00
_cell.angle_beta   90.00
_cell.angle_gamma   90.00
#
_symmetry.space_group_name_H-M   'P 1'
#
loop_
_entity.id
_entity.type
_entity.pdbx_description
1 polymer ?
#
loop_
_entity_poly.entity_id
_entity_poly.type
_entity_poly.pdbx_seq_one_letter_code
_entity_poly.pdbx_strand_id
1 'polypeptide(L)'
;MACRFLRRKGYKVLYRNFKGHSGGEIDIVCRDNDTLVFVEVKTRTREDYGRPITAVDRQKQKRISRGGLSWLRMLDNPDILFRFDVVEVLVTEDAGLRMELIKDAFPLSKPYIY
;
A
#
# COMPACT_ATOMS: atom_id res chain seq x y z
N MET A 1 5.98 12.63 -4.02
CA MET A 1 5.89 11.95 -5.33
C MET A 1 4.71 10.99 -5.40
N ALA A 2 4.75 9.95 -4.59
CA ALA A 2 3.67 8.96 -4.60
C ALA A 2 2.31 9.55 -4.22
N CYS A 3 2.27 10.44 -3.25
CA CYS A 3 1.01 11.08 -2.84
C CYS A 3 0.39 11.89 -3.97
N ARG A 4 1.20 12.64 -4.71
CA ARG A 4 0.71 13.40 -5.86
C ARG A 4 0.17 12.48 -6.94
N PHE A 5 0.87 11.38 -7.20
CA PHE A 5 0.44 10.37 -8.16
C PHE A 5 -0.93 9.78 -7.76
N LEU A 6 -1.07 9.41 -6.49
CA LEU A 6 -2.33 8.86 -5.98
C LEU A 6 -3.49 9.85 -6.07
N ARG A 7 -3.22 11.12 -5.78
CA ARG A 7 -4.23 12.17 -5.91
C ARG A 7 -4.68 12.33 -7.35
N ARG A 8 -3.77 12.21 -8.31
CA ARG A 8 -4.12 12.24 -9.74
C ARG A 8 -4.96 11.04 -10.15
N LYS A 9 -4.85 9.92 -9.45
CA LYS A 9 -5.69 8.75 -9.67
C LYS A 9 -7.05 8.86 -8.99
N GLY A 10 -7.29 9.97 -8.28
CA GLY A 10 -8.56 10.20 -7.61
C GLY A 10 -8.60 9.76 -6.16
N TYR A 11 -7.49 9.31 -5.61
CA TYR A 11 -7.44 8.91 -4.21
C TYR A 11 -7.30 10.12 -3.30
N LYS A 12 -7.97 10.06 -2.17
CA LYS A 12 -7.76 11.04 -1.11
C LYS A 12 -6.69 10.50 -0.15
N VAL A 13 -5.59 11.24 0.00
CA VAL A 13 -4.52 10.85 0.91
C VAL A 13 -4.90 11.27 2.32
N LEU A 14 -4.95 10.32 3.24
CA LEU A 14 -5.37 10.55 4.63
C LEU A 14 -4.17 10.66 5.57
N TYR A 15 -3.12 9.86 5.35
CA TYR A 15 -1.98 9.82 6.26
C TYR A 15 -0.77 9.24 5.55
N ARG A 16 0.42 9.62 5.99
CA ARG A 16 1.68 9.11 5.46
C ARG A 16 2.53 8.54 6.58
N ASN A 17 3.22 7.46 6.28
CA ASN A 17 4.17 6.83 7.19
C ASN A 17 3.54 6.46 8.54
N PHE A 18 2.45 5.73 8.46
CA PHE A 18 1.75 5.26 9.64
C PHE A 18 2.47 4.06 10.24
N LYS A 19 2.71 4.13 11.56
CA LYS A 19 3.23 3.01 12.33
C LYS A 19 2.19 2.59 13.34
N GLY A 20 1.82 1.31 13.28
CA GLY A 20 0.80 0.77 14.16
C GLY A 20 1.29 0.61 15.59
N HIS A 21 0.40 0.85 16.54
CA HIS A 21 0.70 0.71 17.96
C HIS A 21 1.05 -0.74 18.32
N SER A 22 0.41 -1.68 17.66
CA SER A 22 0.64 -3.13 17.84
C SER A 22 1.61 -3.70 16.82
N GLY A 23 2.38 -2.85 16.15
CA GLY A 23 3.29 -3.24 15.09
C GLY A 23 2.69 -3.01 13.72
N GLY A 24 3.51 -3.23 12.70
CA GLY A 24 3.13 -2.99 11.32
C GLY A 24 3.29 -1.53 10.92
N GLU A 25 3.30 -1.30 9.63
CA GLU A 25 3.44 0.05 9.08
C GLU A 25 2.80 0.12 7.70
N ILE A 26 2.32 1.31 7.36
CA ILE A 26 1.71 1.62 6.06
C ILE A 26 2.38 2.88 5.52
N ASP A 27 2.84 2.83 4.28
CA ASP A 27 3.48 3.99 3.67
C ASP A 27 2.49 5.13 3.48
N ILE A 28 1.33 4.84 2.90
CA ILE A 28 0.31 5.86 2.67
C ILE A 28 -1.07 5.25 2.93
N VAL A 29 -1.88 5.94 3.71
CA VAL A 29 -3.27 5.56 3.92
C VAL A 29 -4.13 6.49 3.07
N CYS A 30 -4.97 5.90 2.24
CA CYS A 30 -5.82 6.63 1.30
C CYS A 30 -7.26 6.19 1.39
N ARG A 31 -8.11 6.95 0.71
CA ARG A 31 -9.50 6.57 0.48
C ARG A 31 -9.80 6.68 -1.01
N ASP A 32 -10.39 5.64 -1.57
CA ASP A 32 -10.89 5.60 -2.94
C ASP A 32 -12.41 5.41 -2.85
N ASN A 33 -13.14 6.51 -3.00
CA ASN A 33 -14.59 6.56 -2.74
C ASN A 33 -14.89 6.05 -1.33
N ASP A 34 -15.57 4.94 -1.20
CA ASP A 34 -15.95 4.36 0.09
C ASP A 34 -14.97 3.33 0.62
N THR A 35 -13.89 3.09 -0.12
CA THR A 35 -12.92 2.06 0.24
C THR A 35 -11.68 2.69 0.85
N LEU A 36 -11.28 2.17 2.00
CA LEU A 36 -10.02 2.53 2.62
C LEU A 36 -8.90 1.76 1.91
N VAL A 37 -7.82 2.45 1.54
CA VAL A 37 -6.74 1.85 0.77
C VAL A 37 -5.43 2.02 1.51
N PHE A 38 -4.79 0.91 1.82
CA PHE A 38 -3.46 0.90 2.42
C PHE A 38 -2.45 0.69 1.31
N VAL A 39 -1.57 1.67 1.12
CA VAL A 39 -0.68 1.71 -0.03
C VAL A 39 0.76 1.46 0.41
N GLU A 40 1.39 0.51 -0.24
CA GLU A 40 2.83 0.27 -0.14
C GLU A 40 3.51 0.90 -1.35
N VAL A 41 4.58 1.64 -1.12
CA VAL A 41 5.38 2.22 -2.20
C VAL A 41 6.62 1.36 -2.38
N LYS A 42 6.79 0.81 -3.56
CA LYS A 42 7.91 -0.07 -3.86
C LYS A 42 8.69 0.44 -5.06
N THR A 43 9.99 0.64 -4.86
CA THR A 43 10.88 1.01 -5.95
C THR A 43 11.40 -0.26 -6.63
N ARG A 44 11.29 -0.32 -7.94
CA ARG A 44 11.88 -1.38 -8.74
C ARG A 44 13.04 -0.85 -9.54
N THR A 45 14.14 -1.56 -9.46
CA THR A 45 15.31 -1.29 -10.28
C THR A 45 15.24 -2.16 -11.52
N ARG A 46 16.19 -1.93 -12.42
CA ARG A 46 16.32 -2.71 -13.63
C ARG A 46 16.49 -4.21 -13.34
N GLU A 47 17.19 -4.53 -12.27
CA GLU A 47 17.44 -5.92 -11.87
C GLU A 47 16.15 -6.64 -11.45
N ASP A 48 15.15 -5.87 -11.02
CA ASP A 48 13.88 -6.41 -10.56
C ASP A 48 12.88 -6.59 -11.70
N TYR A 49 13.19 -6.08 -12.89
CA TYR A 49 12.28 -6.18 -14.03
C TYR A 49 12.07 -7.65 -14.40
N GLY A 50 10.83 -8.01 -14.63
CA GLY A 50 10.45 -9.38 -14.92
C GLY A 50 10.02 -10.18 -13.70
N ARG A 51 10.26 -9.68 -12.50
CA ARG A 51 9.72 -10.32 -11.30
C ARG A 51 8.25 -9.95 -11.13
N PRO A 52 7.40 -10.90 -10.74
CA PRO A 52 6.01 -10.56 -10.47
C PRO A 52 5.91 -9.52 -9.38
N ILE A 53 4.91 -8.65 -9.50
CA ILE A 53 4.66 -7.64 -8.45
C ILE A 53 4.31 -8.32 -7.12
N THR A 54 3.81 -9.53 -7.19
CA THR A 54 3.54 -10.37 -6.02
C THR A 54 4.80 -10.76 -5.26
N ALA A 55 5.97 -10.32 -5.74
CA ALA A 55 7.23 -10.46 -5.01
C ALA A 55 7.39 -9.51 -3.83
N VAL A 56 6.34 -8.77 -3.46
CA VAL A 56 6.26 -8.23 -2.10
C VAL A 56 6.23 -9.46 -1.19
N ASP A 57 7.31 -9.70 -0.43
CA ASP A 57 7.42 -10.96 0.28
C ASP A 57 6.34 -11.08 1.36
N ARG A 58 6.10 -12.31 1.78
CA ARG A 58 5.03 -12.62 2.74
C ARG A 58 5.23 -11.91 4.08
N GLN A 59 6.47 -11.75 4.49
CA GLN A 59 6.80 -11.08 5.74
C GLN A 59 6.40 -9.62 5.68
N LYS A 60 6.66 -8.96 4.56
CA LYS A 60 6.28 -7.58 4.33
C LYS A 60 4.76 -7.44 4.22
N GLN A 61 4.09 -8.38 3.55
CA GLN A 61 2.63 -8.39 3.49
C GLN A 61 2.02 -8.50 4.88
N LYS A 62 2.59 -9.33 5.75
CA LYS A 62 2.14 -9.45 7.14
C LYS A 62 2.31 -8.13 7.90
N ARG A 63 3.45 -7.46 7.70
CA ARG A 63 3.70 -6.17 8.33
C ARG A 63 2.69 -5.13 7.89
N ILE A 64 2.39 -5.09 6.59
CA ILE A 64 1.41 -4.18 6.02
C ILE A 64 0.00 -4.52 6.55
N SER A 65 -0.34 -5.80 6.58
CA SER A 65 -1.61 -6.27 7.14
C SER A 65 -1.80 -5.80 8.58
N ARG A 66 -0.77 -5.98 9.41
CA ARG A 66 -0.81 -5.53 10.81
C ARG A 66 -0.98 -4.02 10.90
N GLY A 67 -0.32 -3.27 10.03
CA GLY A 67 -0.46 -1.82 9.98
C GLY A 67 -1.89 -1.41 9.64
N GLY A 68 -2.48 -2.07 8.65
CA GLY A 68 -3.87 -1.83 8.26
C GLY A 68 -4.85 -2.11 9.39
N LEU A 69 -4.68 -3.25 10.05
CA LEU A 69 -5.53 -3.60 11.19
C LEU A 69 -5.35 -2.63 12.36
N SER A 70 -4.14 -2.15 12.58
CA SER A 70 -3.88 -1.13 13.61
C SER A 70 -4.60 0.18 13.29
N TRP A 71 -4.61 0.58 12.03
CA TRP A 71 -5.36 1.75 11.59
C TRP A 71 -6.85 1.59 11.84
N LEU A 72 -7.41 0.43 11.45
CA LEU A 72 -8.82 0.14 11.62
C LEU A 72 -9.20 0.10 13.11
N ARG A 73 -8.34 -0.48 13.94
CA ARG A 73 -8.56 -0.52 15.39
C ARG A 73 -8.58 0.88 15.99
N MET A 74 -7.71 1.76 15.52
CA MET A 74 -7.67 3.15 15.95
C MET A 74 -8.99 3.87 15.64
N LEU A 75 -9.67 3.47 14.57
CA LEU A 75 -10.98 3.99 14.19
C LEU A 75 -12.13 3.19 14.79
N ASP A 76 -11.85 2.33 15.77
CA ASP A 76 -12.84 1.52 16.47
C ASP A 76 -13.48 0.45 15.58
N ASN A 77 -12.67 -0.14 14.70
CA ASN A 77 -13.06 -1.25 13.82
C ASN A 77 -14.34 -0.98 13.03
N PRO A 78 -14.35 0.07 12.20
CA PRO A 78 -15.56 0.38 11.43
C PRO A 78 -15.86 -0.69 10.40
N ASP A 79 -17.12 -0.82 10.06
CA ASP A 79 -17.57 -1.74 9.00
C ASP A 79 -17.43 -1.05 7.65
N ILE A 80 -16.22 -1.08 7.11
CA ILE A 80 -15.89 -0.46 5.83
C ILE A 80 -15.09 -1.42 4.97
N LEU A 81 -15.15 -1.21 3.67
CA LEU A 81 -14.29 -1.93 2.74
C LEU A 81 -12.88 -1.40 2.82
N PHE A 82 -11.93 -2.28 2.72
CA PHE A 82 -10.52 -1.89 2.60
C PHE A 82 -9.77 -2.85 1.69
N ARG A 83 -8.64 -2.36 1.16
CA ARG A 83 -7.78 -3.17 0.30
C ARG A 83 -6.34 -2.68 0.41
N PHE A 84 -5.43 -3.49 -0.11
CA PHE A 84 -4.00 -3.17 -0.16
C PHE A 84 -3.60 -2.93 -1.61
N ASP A 85 -3.07 -1.74 -1.88
CA ASP A 85 -2.57 -1.35 -3.18
C ASP A 85 -1.05 -1.18 -3.13
N VAL A 86 -0.40 -1.29 -4.27
CA VAL A 86 1.02 -1.02 -4.39
C VAL A 86 1.24 0.06 -5.44
N VAL A 87 2.01 1.08 -5.09
CA VAL A 87 2.56 2.02 -6.06
C VAL A 87 3.97 1.55 -6.39
N GLU A 88 4.17 1.19 -7.63
CA GLU A 88 5.47 0.76 -8.12
C GLU A 88 6.17 1.94 -8.75
N VAL A 89 7.35 2.27 -8.22
CA VAL A 89 8.18 3.33 -8.76
C VAL A 89 9.26 2.66 -9.61
N LEU A 90 9.19 2.88 -10.92
CA LEU A 90 10.11 2.29 -11.88
C LEU A 90 11.20 3.30 -12.21
N VAL A 91 12.45 2.89 -12.00
CA VAL A 91 13.60 3.70 -12.38
C VAL A 91 13.97 3.35 -13.83
N THR A 92 13.86 4.32 -14.71
CA THR A 92 14.17 4.12 -16.13
C THR A 92 15.55 4.65 -16.47
N GLU A 93 16.17 4.10 -17.52
CA GLU A 93 17.49 4.53 -17.96
C GLU A 93 17.49 5.95 -18.52
N ASP A 94 16.38 6.34 -19.13
CA ASP A 94 16.32 7.56 -19.95
C ASP A 94 15.96 8.80 -19.19
N ALA A 95 15.97 8.80 -17.91
CA ALA A 95 15.74 10.03 -17.22
C ALA A 95 14.48 10.12 -16.39
N GLY A 96 14.10 9.09 -15.83
CA GLY A 96 13.05 9.43 -14.98
C GLY A 96 12.51 8.31 -14.17
N LEU A 97 11.52 8.69 -13.45
CA LEU A 97 10.73 7.79 -12.64
C LEU A 97 9.38 7.60 -13.30
N ARG A 98 8.95 6.38 -13.42
CA ARG A 98 7.60 6.05 -13.85
C ARG A 98 6.89 5.39 -12.69
N MET A 99 5.63 5.71 -12.49
CA MET A 99 4.85 5.13 -11.42
C MET A 99 3.67 4.36 -11.99
N GLU A 100 3.41 3.20 -11.39
CA GLU A 100 2.26 2.38 -11.74
C GLU A 100 1.52 2.02 -10.46
N LEU A 101 0.20 1.98 -10.55
CA LEU A 101 -0.67 1.61 -9.44
C LEU A 101 -1.20 0.21 -9.68
N ILE A 102 -0.95 -0.66 -8.73
CA ILE A 102 -1.54 -1.99 -8.73
C ILE A 102 -2.59 -2.04 -7.63
N LYS A 103 -3.85 -2.06 -8.04
CA LYS A 103 -4.97 -2.11 -7.11
C LYS A 103 -5.17 -3.53 -6.61
N ASP A 104 -5.52 -3.63 -5.32
CA ASP A 104 -5.83 -4.91 -4.70
C ASP A 104 -4.70 -5.92 -4.92
N ALA A 105 -3.50 -5.50 -4.60
CA ALA A 105 -2.28 -6.24 -4.93
C ALA A 105 -2.14 -7.56 -4.17
N PHE A 106 -2.66 -7.62 -2.95
CA PHE A 106 -2.64 -8.84 -2.15
C PHE A 106 -3.73 -8.77 -1.06
N PRO A 107 -4.21 -9.92 -0.59
CA PRO A 107 -5.22 -9.95 0.44
C PRO A 107 -4.63 -9.74 1.83
N LEU A 108 -5.50 -9.58 2.82
CA LEU A 108 -5.08 -9.58 4.22
C LEU A 108 -4.37 -10.90 4.51
N SER A 109 -3.19 -10.83 5.11
CA SER A 109 -2.36 -12.01 5.35
C SER A 109 -2.96 -12.91 6.41
N LYS A 110 -2.88 -14.22 6.19
CA LYS A 110 -3.24 -15.19 7.22
C LYS A 110 -2.20 -15.13 8.36
N PRO A 111 -2.57 -15.30 9.62
CA PRO A 111 -3.91 -15.65 10.11
C PRO A 111 -4.80 -14.47 10.47
N TYR A 112 -4.48 -13.29 10.01
CA TYR A 112 -5.23 -12.08 10.35
C TYR A 112 -6.64 -12.12 9.75
N ILE A 113 -7.60 -11.63 10.52
CA ILE A 113 -8.99 -11.48 10.09
C ILE A 113 -9.51 -10.13 10.56
N TYR A 114 -10.52 -9.66 9.88
CA TYR A 114 -11.18 -8.42 10.26
C TYR A 114 -12.68 -8.65 10.45
#